data_dbf1bd3990e040605960900102f9b6e6
#
_entry.id   dbf1bd3990e040605960900102f9b6e6
#
_cell.length_a   1.000
_cell.length_b   1.000
_cell.length_c   1.000
_cell.angle_alpha   90.00
_cell.angle_beta   90.00
_cell.angle_gamma   90.00
#
_symmetry.space_group_name_H-M   'P 1'
#
loop_
_entity.id
_entity.type
_entity.pdbx_description
1 polymer ?
#
loop_
_entity_poly.entity_id
_entity_poly.type
_entity_poly.pdbx_seq_one_letter_code
_entity_poly.pdbx_strand_id
1 'polypeptide(L)'
;MAQTFLNLAQGVTGTLPTGNYVQGGITVADQWRLTANKTGLAGAQFITANLSQISGFGAGTVGSAMTQSSGVFTFPSTGIYKIECIAQFERASGSANYMAIAIHTTTDGTNYNGATEGGETLRDDPSSMGNVYTSFIFDVTNTSTHKIKFLTDVSDAQTLRGSSTRNLTFFTFTKLGDT
;
A
#
# COMPACT_ATOMS: atom_id res chain seq x y z
N MET A 1 -16.00 41.22 -20.76
CA MET A 1 -16.95 40.12 -20.47
C MET A 1 -17.18 40.07 -18.97
N ALA A 2 -18.42 40.24 -18.50
CA ALA A 2 -18.73 40.18 -17.06
C ALA A 2 -18.66 38.72 -16.60
N GLN A 3 -17.86 38.45 -15.59
CA GLN A 3 -17.87 37.15 -14.92
C GLN A 3 -19.16 37.08 -14.08
N THR A 4 -20.02 36.12 -14.42
CA THR A 4 -21.19 35.81 -13.60
C THR A 4 -20.75 34.86 -12.49
N PHE A 5 -20.68 35.34 -11.27
CA PHE A 5 -20.45 34.48 -10.11
C PHE A 5 -21.75 33.77 -9.74
N LEU A 6 -21.72 32.45 -9.64
CA LEU A 6 -22.83 31.66 -9.14
C LEU A 6 -22.93 31.89 -7.63
N ASN A 7 -24.04 32.45 -7.15
CA ASN A 7 -24.26 32.63 -5.71
C ASN A 7 -24.80 31.32 -5.11
N LEU A 8 -23.89 30.54 -4.53
CA LEU A 8 -24.23 29.24 -3.90
C LEU A 8 -25.08 29.39 -2.63
N ALA A 9 -25.28 30.60 -2.10
CA ALA A 9 -26.10 30.82 -0.90
C ALA A 9 -27.61 30.68 -1.16
N GLN A 10 -28.05 30.64 -2.44
CA GLN A 10 -29.48 30.50 -2.80
C GLN A 10 -29.88 29.07 -3.19
N GLY A 11 -28.99 28.10 -3.01
CA GLY A 11 -29.23 26.71 -3.35
C GLY A 11 -29.24 26.43 -4.86
N VAL A 12 -28.48 25.45 -5.29
CA VAL A 12 -28.52 24.94 -6.67
C VAL A 12 -29.63 23.89 -6.74
N THR A 13 -30.76 24.23 -7.35
CA THR A 13 -31.80 23.26 -7.71
C THR A 13 -31.53 22.77 -9.13
N GLY A 14 -31.13 21.50 -9.29
CA GLY A 14 -30.87 20.86 -10.55
C GLY A 14 -29.52 20.16 -10.61
N THR A 15 -29.31 19.35 -11.64
CA THR A 15 -28.03 18.65 -11.86
C THR A 15 -27.01 19.62 -12.44
N LEU A 16 -25.88 19.84 -11.79
CA LEU A 16 -24.76 20.60 -12.37
C LEU A 16 -24.27 19.87 -13.64
N PRO A 17 -23.94 20.59 -14.72
CA PRO A 17 -23.33 19.98 -15.90
C PRO A 17 -22.02 19.27 -15.49
N THR A 18 -21.90 17.99 -15.85
CA THR A 18 -20.77 17.14 -15.49
C THR A 18 -19.40 17.68 -15.95
N GLY A 19 -19.36 18.59 -16.90
CA GLY A 19 -18.13 19.24 -17.38
C GLY A 19 -17.54 20.32 -16.45
N ASN A 20 -18.30 20.79 -15.46
CA ASN A 20 -17.87 21.88 -14.54
C ASN A 20 -17.82 21.44 -13.07
N TYR A 21 -18.08 20.16 -12.80
CA TYR A 21 -18.05 19.60 -11.46
C TYR A 21 -16.86 18.65 -11.34
N VAL A 22 -15.82 19.07 -10.64
CA VAL A 22 -14.80 18.15 -10.16
C VAL A 22 -15.40 17.41 -8.98
N GLN A 23 -15.81 16.17 -9.20
CA GLN A 23 -16.28 15.33 -8.10
C GLN A 23 -15.14 15.17 -7.10
N GLY A 24 -15.22 15.89 -5.98
CA GLY A 24 -14.31 15.70 -4.86
C GLY A 24 -14.52 14.31 -4.27
N GLY A 25 -13.44 13.65 -3.86
CA GLY A 25 -13.49 12.35 -3.21
C GLY A 25 -12.35 11.44 -3.65
N ILE A 26 -12.33 10.25 -3.08
CA ILE A 26 -11.34 9.22 -3.40
C ILE A 26 -11.66 8.65 -4.78
N THR A 27 -10.73 8.82 -5.73
CA THR A 27 -10.85 8.34 -7.11
C THR A 27 -10.12 7.02 -7.36
N VAL A 28 -9.19 6.63 -6.47
CA VAL A 28 -8.51 5.34 -6.46
C VAL A 28 -8.41 4.86 -5.02
N ALA A 29 -8.92 3.68 -4.76
CA ALA A 29 -8.63 2.91 -3.55
C ALA A 29 -8.52 1.44 -3.91
N ASP A 30 -7.43 0.79 -3.50
CA ASP A 30 -7.14 -0.59 -3.83
C ASP A 30 -6.43 -1.29 -2.68
N GLN A 31 -6.63 -2.59 -2.55
CA GLN A 31 -6.03 -3.37 -1.49
C GLN A 31 -5.49 -4.70 -2.01
N TRP A 32 -4.27 -5.01 -1.60
CA TRP A 32 -3.53 -6.22 -1.95
C TRP A 32 -3.14 -6.98 -0.70
N ARG A 33 -2.97 -8.30 -0.81
CA ARG A 33 -2.53 -9.15 0.28
C ARG A 33 -1.43 -10.11 -0.13
N LEU A 34 -0.68 -10.58 0.85
CA LEU A 34 0.14 -11.77 0.73
C LEU A 34 -0.76 -13.00 0.84
N THR A 35 -0.80 -13.84 -0.19
CA THR A 35 -1.75 -14.98 -0.28
C THR A 35 -1.23 -16.27 0.34
N ALA A 36 0.07 -16.37 0.59
CA ALA A 36 0.71 -17.52 1.24
C ALA A 36 1.86 -17.03 2.12
N ASN A 37 2.19 -17.80 3.14
CA ASN A 37 3.32 -17.51 4.01
C ASN A 37 4.63 -17.43 3.20
N LYS A 38 5.46 -16.43 3.53
CA LYS A 38 6.87 -16.36 3.11
C LYS A 38 7.73 -16.78 4.29
N THR A 39 8.24 -18.01 4.23
CA THR A 39 9.06 -18.63 5.28
C THR A 39 10.54 -18.38 5.05
N GLY A 40 11.35 -18.59 6.10
CA GLY A 40 12.80 -18.52 6.01
C GLY A 40 13.31 -17.10 5.73
N LEU A 41 12.61 -16.08 6.21
CA LEU A 41 13.11 -14.71 6.18
C LEU A 41 14.38 -14.61 7.03
N ALA A 42 15.42 -13.98 6.50
CA ALA A 42 16.65 -13.64 7.21
C ALA A 42 17.21 -12.35 6.61
N GLY A 43 17.42 -11.33 7.42
CA GLY A 43 17.84 -10.01 6.97
C GLY A 43 16.81 -9.33 6.03
N ALA A 44 17.31 -8.36 5.28
CA ALA A 44 16.50 -7.53 4.40
C ALA A 44 16.14 -8.26 3.09
N GLN A 45 14.85 -8.39 2.78
CA GLN A 45 14.34 -9.06 1.58
C GLN A 45 13.09 -8.39 1.02
N PHE A 46 13.05 -8.12 -0.29
CA PHE A 46 11.83 -7.67 -0.96
C PHE A 46 10.77 -8.78 -1.02
N ILE A 47 9.50 -8.37 -0.93
CA ILE A 47 8.35 -9.25 -1.17
C ILE A 47 8.08 -9.28 -2.67
N THR A 48 8.38 -10.40 -3.33
CA THR A 48 8.35 -10.51 -4.80
C THR A 48 7.31 -11.48 -5.33
N ALA A 49 6.66 -12.27 -4.46
CA ALA A 49 5.74 -13.32 -4.86
C ALA A 49 4.54 -13.42 -3.90
N ASN A 50 3.55 -14.20 -4.28
CA ASN A 50 2.32 -14.45 -3.51
C ASN A 50 1.51 -13.17 -3.21
N LEU A 51 1.53 -12.21 -4.12
CA LEU A 51 0.81 -10.96 -4.02
C LEU A 51 -0.42 -11.01 -4.93
N SER A 52 -1.60 -10.76 -4.37
CA SER A 52 -2.84 -10.69 -5.13
C SER A 52 -3.71 -9.54 -4.65
N GLN A 53 -4.40 -8.91 -5.58
CA GLN A 53 -5.49 -8.00 -5.25
C GLN A 53 -6.57 -8.73 -4.47
N ILE A 54 -7.16 -8.05 -3.50
CA ILE A 54 -8.18 -8.68 -2.65
C ILE A 54 -9.49 -8.79 -3.43
N SER A 55 -10.08 -9.98 -3.37
CA SER A 55 -11.40 -10.27 -3.93
C SER A 55 -12.23 -11.07 -2.93
N GLY A 56 -13.55 -11.00 -3.05
CA GLY A 56 -14.48 -11.69 -2.15
C GLY A 56 -14.68 -10.97 -0.81
N PHE A 57 -15.56 -11.50 0.03
CA PHE A 57 -15.85 -10.99 1.38
C PHE A 57 -16.27 -9.50 1.44
N GLY A 58 -16.87 -8.97 0.35
CA GLY A 58 -17.25 -7.56 0.27
C GLY A 58 -16.09 -6.61 -0.04
N ALA A 59 -14.91 -7.13 -0.40
CA ALA A 59 -13.82 -6.29 -0.87
C ALA A 59 -14.21 -5.59 -2.18
N GLY A 60 -13.81 -4.33 -2.30
CA GLY A 60 -14.06 -3.51 -3.46
C GLY A 60 -12.87 -2.64 -3.82
N THR A 61 -12.86 -2.18 -5.06
CA THR A 61 -11.87 -1.23 -5.58
C THR A 61 -12.60 0.03 -6.02
N VAL A 62 -12.03 1.19 -5.74
CA VAL A 62 -12.51 2.46 -6.30
C VAL A 62 -11.63 2.81 -7.49
N GLY A 63 -12.24 3.07 -8.65
CA GLY A 63 -11.51 3.42 -9.86
C GLY A 63 -10.65 2.28 -10.41
N SER A 64 -9.48 2.63 -10.95
CA SER A 64 -8.54 1.66 -11.52
C SER A 64 -7.60 1.11 -10.45
N ALA A 65 -7.43 -0.21 -10.43
CA ALA A 65 -6.55 -0.90 -9.49
C ALA A 65 -5.06 -0.62 -9.74
N MET A 66 -4.25 -0.80 -8.71
CA MET A 66 -2.80 -0.98 -8.86
C MET A 66 -2.52 -2.22 -9.72
N THR A 67 -1.38 -2.24 -10.38
CA THR A 67 -0.84 -3.46 -10.98
C THR A 67 0.49 -3.83 -10.33
N GLN A 68 0.85 -5.11 -10.34
CA GLN A 68 2.14 -5.52 -9.82
C GLN A 68 2.79 -6.60 -10.68
N SER A 69 4.13 -6.61 -10.71
CA SER A 69 4.94 -7.67 -11.29
C SER A 69 6.19 -7.87 -10.43
N SER A 70 6.41 -9.11 -9.96
CA SER A 70 7.54 -9.46 -9.10
C SER A 70 7.73 -8.51 -7.89
N GLY A 71 6.61 -8.09 -7.28
CA GLY A 71 6.61 -7.19 -6.12
C GLY A 71 6.79 -5.70 -6.43
N VAL A 72 6.92 -5.33 -7.69
CA VAL A 72 6.92 -3.93 -8.14
C VAL A 72 5.49 -3.49 -8.38
N PHE A 73 5.01 -2.53 -7.61
CA PHE A 73 3.68 -1.94 -7.78
C PHE A 73 3.73 -0.70 -8.68
N THR A 74 2.79 -0.64 -9.60
CA THR A 74 2.59 0.46 -10.56
C THR A 74 1.26 1.14 -10.29
N PHE A 75 1.29 2.47 -10.22
CA PHE A 75 0.12 3.31 -10.00
C PHE A 75 -0.71 3.46 -11.28
N PRO A 76 -2.06 3.46 -11.18
CA PRO A 76 -2.95 3.60 -12.35
C PRO A 76 -2.99 5.02 -12.93
N SER A 77 -2.69 6.04 -12.13
CA SER A 77 -2.66 7.45 -12.52
C SER A 77 -1.66 8.23 -11.69
N THR A 78 -1.31 9.43 -12.13
CA THR A 78 -0.59 10.43 -11.31
C THR A 78 -1.46 10.92 -10.17
N GLY A 79 -0.85 11.45 -9.11
CA GLY A 79 -1.54 11.98 -7.93
C GLY A 79 -0.79 11.73 -6.63
N ILE A 80 -1.33 12.25 -5.54
CA ILE A 80 -0.83 12.04 -4.18
C ILE A 80 -1.47 10.78 -3.62
N TYR A 81 -0.66 9.77 -3.31
CA TYR A 81 -1.13 8.49 -2.78
C TYR A 81 -0.72 8.30 -1.32
N LYS A 82 -1.66 7.88 -0.48
CA LYS A 82 -1.37 7.25 0.80
C LYS A 82 -1.18 5.76 0.57
N ILE A 83 -0.05 5.25 1.01
CA ILE A 83 0.33 3.83 0.96
C ILE A 83 0.43 3.34 2.39
N GLU A 84 -0.26 2.25 2.71
CA GLU A 84 -0.25 1.65 4.04
C GLU A 84 0.11 0.17 3.93
N CYS A 85 0.89 -0.31 4.88
CA CYS A 85 1.25 -1.72 5.00
C CYS A 85 1.06 -2.19 6.44
N ILE A 86 0.36 -3.31 6.58
CA ILE A 86 0.36 -4.12 7.81
C ILE A 86 1.02 -5.45 7.46
N ALA A 87 2.06 -5.80 8.20
CA ALA A 87 2.80 -7.03 8.05
C ALA A 87 2.70 -7.85 9.34
N GLN A 88 2.18 -9.08 9.25
CA GLN A 88 2.13 -10.01 10.37
C GLN A 88 3.30 -10.98 10.28
N PHE A 89 4.14 -10.97 11.31
CA PHE A 89 5.26 -11.88 11.43
C PHE A 89 4.97 -12.95 12.47
N GLU A 90 5.53 -14.15 12.25
CA GLU A 90 5.55 -15.25 13.17
C GLU A 90 6.99 -15.73 13.33
N ARG A 91 7.42 -15.96 14.56
CA ARG A 91 8.72 -16.51 14.86
C ARG A 91 8.78 -17.97 14.39
N ALA A 92 9.77 -18.28 13.56
CA ALA A 92 10.00 -19.66 13.09
C ALA A 92 10.96 -20.42 14.03
N SER A 93 12.06 -19.79 14.43
CA SER A 93 13.08 -20.39 15.30
C SER A 93 14.08 -19.32 15.77
N GLY A 94 14.99 -19.68 16.66
CA GLY A 94 16.08 -18.81 17.12
C GLY A 94 15.64 -17.69 18.05
N SER A 95 16.51 -16.72 18.28
CA SER A 95 16.27 -15.51 19.10
C SER A 95 15.80 -14.36 18.21
N ALA A 96 14.63 -14.51 17.57
CA ALA A 96 14.07 -13.49 16.70
C ALA A 96 13.70 -12.24 17.51
N ASN A 97 14.57 -11.25 17.55
CA ASN A 97 14.38 -10.05 18.36
C ASN A 97 13.84 -8.84 17.58
N TYR A 98 13.92 -8.88 16.25
CA TYR A 98 13.61 -7.75 15.41
C TYR A 98 12.83 -8.19 14.17
N MET A 99 11.80 -7.42 13.85
CA MET A 99 11.03 -7.53 12.60
C MET A 99 10.67 -6.13 12.11
N ALA A 100 10.82 -5.91 10.82
CA ALA A 100 10.44 -4.64 10.19
C ALA A 100 9.81 -4.86 8.83
N ILE A 101 9.02 -3.87 8.43
CA ILE A 101 8.48 -3.70 7.09
C ILE A 101 8.76 -2.28 6.62
N ALA A 102 9.31 -2.14 5.42
CA ALA A 102 9.63 -0.86 4.82
C ALA A 102 8.92 -0.69 3.48
N ILE A 103 8.56 0.56 3.17
CA ILE A 103 8.13 0.98 1.84
C ILE A 103 9.34 1.60 1.14
N HIS A 104 9.73 1.01 0.03
CA HIS A 104 10.76 1.52 -0.86
C HIS A 104 10.13 2.15 -2.09
N THR A 105 10.55 3.36 -2.43
CA THR A 105 10.04 4.12 -3.58
C THR A 105 11.14 4.36 -4.60
N THR A 106 10.73 4.55 -5.84
CA THR A 106 11.59 5.06 -6.91
C THR A 106 10.86 6.14 -7.70
N THR A 107 11.60 7.13 -8.19
CA THR A 107 11.12 8.18 -9.10
C THR A 107 11.77 8.08 -10.49
N ASP A 108 12.76 7.20 -10.65
CA ASP A 108 13.47 6.94 -11.91
C ASP A 108 13.17 5.55 -12.52
N GLY A 109 12.42 4.70 -11.82
CA GLY A 109 12.03 3.35 -12.22
C GLY A 109 13.08 2.27 -11.94
N THR A 110 14.25 2.63 -11.42
CA THR A 110 15.39 1.71 -11.24
C THR A 110 15.96 1.71 -9.82
N ASN A 111 16.19 2.88 -9.25
CA ASN A 111 16.81 3.03 -7.94
C ASN A 111 15.73 3.12 -6.85
N TYR A 112 15.60 2.09 -6.03
CA TYR A 112 14.64 2.03 -4.94
C TYR A 112 15.30 2.40 -3.62
N ASN A 113 14.76 3.43 -2.95
CA ASN A 113 15.24 3.91 -1.65
C ASN A 113 14.15 3.70 -0.60
N GLY A 114 14.56 3.38 0.63
CA GLY A 114 13.66 3.29 1.77
C GLY A 114 13.02 4.65 2.06
N ALA A 115 11.69 4.74 1.94
CA ALA A 115 10.93 5.94 2.21
C ALA A 115 10.40 5.97 3.65
N THR A 116 10.04 4.83 4.20
CA THR A 116 9.58 4.66 5.58
C THR A 116 9.76 3.22 6.02
N GLU A 117 9.91 3.03 7.32
CA GLU A 117 10.01 1.72 7.95
C GLU A 117 9.23 1.73 9.28
N GLY A 118 8.56 0.63 9.56
CA GLY A 118 8.04 0.30 10.87
C GLY A 118 8.75 -0.94 11.39
N GLY A 119 9.03 -0.99 12.67
CA GLY A 119 9.72 -2.11 13.31
C GLY A 119 9.17 -2.41 14.70
N GLU A 120 9.30 -3.67 15.10
CA GLU A 120 8.86 -4.20 16.39
C GLU A 120 9.82 -5.29 16.87
N THR A 121 9.68 -5.67 18.12
CA THR A 121 10.41 -6.79 18.73
C THR A 121 9.47 -7.94 19.00
N LEU A 122 9.78 -9.14 18.48
CA LEU A 122 9.07 -10.37 18.83
C LEU A 122 9.59 -10.92 20.18
N ARG A 123 8.68 -11.46 20.98
CA ARG A 123 9.03 -12.20 22.19
C ARG A 123 9.81 -13.45 21.82
N ASP A 124 10.75 -13.81 22.68
CA ASP A 124 11.52 -15.06 22.59
C ASP A 124 10.68 -16.27 23.06
N ASP A 125 9.60 -16.54 22.34
CA ASP A 125 8.62 -17.57 22.63
C ASP A 125 8.27 -18.28 21.33
N PRO A 126 8.23 -19.62 21.27
CA PRO A 126 7.81 -20.36 20.07
C PRO A 126 6.45 -19.88 19.57
N SER A 127 6.33 -19.66 18.24
CA SER A 127 5.11 -19.21 17.58
C SER A 127 4.59 -17.84 18.05
N SER A 128 5.42 -17.01 18.67
CA SER A 128 5.03 -15.63 18.95
C SER A 128 4.76 -14.89 17.64
N MET A 129 3.74 -14.05 17.65
CA MET A 129 3.31 -13.26 16.49
C MET A 129 3.28 -11.79 16.83
N GLY A 130 3.60 -10.97 15.83
CA GLY A 130 3.51 -9.52 15.95
C GLY A 130 3.07 -8.89 14.63
N ASN A 131 2.47 -7.71 14.72
CA ASN A 131 2.08 -6.92 13.58
C ASN A 131 2.89 -5.64 13.52
N VAL A 132 3.43 -5.33 12.36
CA VAL A 132 4.13 -4.07 12.10
C VAL A 132 3.32 -3.26 11.11
N TYR A 133 3.18 -1.98 11.39
CA TYR A 133 2.52 -1.00 10.53
C TYR A 133 3.51 0.05 10.06
N THR A 134 3.39 0.43 8.79
CA THR A 134 4.05 1.62 8.25
C THR A 134 3.18 2.27 7.18
N SER A 135 3.35 3.57 6.98
CA SER A 135 2.64 4.31 5.93
C SER A 135 3.51 5.41 5.35
N PHE A 136 3.22 5.77 4.10
CA PHE A 136 3.92 6.84 3.39
C PHE A 136 2.95 7.58 2.48
N ILE A 137 3.14 8.89 2.32
CA ILE A 137 2.46 9.70 1.31
C ILE A 137 3.44 9.92 0.16
N PHE A 138 3.07 9.45 -1.03
CA PHE A 138 3.92 9.49 -2.22
C PHE A 138 3.28 10.32 -3.33
N ASP A 139 4.01 11.31 -3.83
CA ASP A 139 3.63 12.09 -5.00
C ASP A 139 4.05 11.35 -6.27
N VAL A 140 3.07 10.86 -7.02
CA VAL A 140 3.26 10.12 -8.26
C VAL A 140 3.06 11.07 -9.43
N THR A 141 4.14 11.69 -9.89
CA THR A 141 4.11 12.62 -11.05
C THR A 141 4.27 11.89 -12.39
N ASN A 142 4.75 10.64 -12.39
CA ASN A 142 4.92 9.83 -13.61
C ASN A 142 4.75 8.34 -13.29
N THR A 143 3.69 7.73 -13.80
CA THR A 143 3.36 6.31 -13.56
C THR A 143 4.35 5.34 -14.22
N SER A 144 5.15 5.76 -15.18
CA SER A 144 6.18 4.91 -15.81
C SER A 144 7.41 4.74 -14.92
N THR A 145 7.77 5.76 -14.14
CA THR A 145 9.00 5.76 -13.32
C THR A 145 8.73 5.69 -11.82
N HIS A 146 7.59 6.24 -11.35
CA HIS A 146 7.23 6.20 -9.92
C HIS A 146 6.63 4.84 -9.57
N LYS A 147 7.40 4.05 -8.81
CA LYS A 147 7.03 2.68 -8.41
C LYS A 147 7.34 2.48 -6.93
N ILE A 148 6.77 1.42 -6.36
CA ILE A 148 7.09 1.02 -4.99
C ILE A 148 7.34 -0.48 -4.89
N LYS A 149 8.05 -0.85 -3.83
CA LYS A 149 8.25 -2.22 -3.34
C LYS A 149 8.12 -2.24 -1.82
N PHE A 150 7.82 -3.41 -1.29
CA PHE A 150 7.83 -3.65 0.16
C PHE A 150 9.02 -4.55 0.51
N LEU A 151 9.75 -4.16 1.55
CA LEU A 151 10.94 -4.87 2.04
C LEU A 151 10.68 -5.30 3.47
N THR A 152 10.89 -6.58 3.76
CA THR A 152 10.96 -7.10 5.15
C THR A 152 12.42 -7.08 5.60
N ASP A 153 12.66 -6.72 6.86
CA ASP A 153 13.96 -6.89 7.51
C ASP A 153 13.78 -7.56 8.87
N VAL A 154 14.53 -8.61 9.12
CA VAL A 154 14.39 -9.44 10.32
C VAL A 154 15.77 -9.91 10.83
N SER A 155 15.91 -9.98 12.14
CA SER A 155 17.19 -10.38 12.77
C SER A 155 17.50 -11.88 12.65
N ASP A 156 16.48 -12.73 12.55
CA ASP A 156 16.63 -14.18 12.53
C ASP A 156 15.46 -14.82 11.73
N ALA A 157 15.49 -16.14 11.55
CA ALA A 157 14.50 -16.86 10.77
C ALA A 157 13.07 -16.59 11.25
N GLN A 158 12.29 -15.93 10.41
CA GLN A 158 10.88 -15.61 10.66
C GLN A 158 10.02 -15.99 9.46
N THR A 159 8.72 -16.01 9.69
CA THR A 159 7.70 -16.19 8.66
C THR A 159 6.87 -14.92 8.55
N LEU A 160 6.83 -14.31 7.36
CA LEU A 160 5.82 -13.32 7.02
C LEU A 160 4.53 -14.05 6.68
N ARG A 161 3.48 -13.80 7.43
CA ARG A 161 2.22 -14.53 7.31
C ARG A 161 1.36 -14.01 6.17
N GLY A 162 0.93 -14.91 5.32
CA GLY A 162 -0.02 -14.67 4.24
C GLY A 162 -1.22 -15.60 4.29
N SER A 163 -2.30 -15.18 3.69
CA SER A 163 -3.52 -15.99 3.56
C SER A 163 -4.29 -15.60 2.30
N SER A 164 -4.79 -16.60 1.57
CA SER A 164 -5.67 -16.35 0.42
C SER A 164 -7.08 -15.90 0.82
N THR A 165 -7.46 -16.05 2.09
CA THR A 165 -8.82 -15.79 2.57
C THR A 165 -8.90 -14.65 3.59
N ARG A 166 -7.81 -14.23 4.21
CA ARG A 166 -7.75 -13.18 5.25
C ARG A 166 -6.58 -12.23 5.03
N ASN A 167 -6.74 -10.99 5.46
CA ASN A 167 -5.68 -9.99 5.45
C ASN A 167 -4.80 -10.14 6.69
N LEU A 168 -3.76 -10.95 6.61
CA LEU A 168 -2.72 -11.08 7.64
C LEU A 168 -1.60 -10.06 7.34
N THR A 169 -0.99 -10.17 6.17
CA THR A 169 -0.12 -9.13 5.61
C THR A 169 -0.80 -8.54 4.38
N PHE A 170 -0.99 -7.23 4.38
CA PHE A 170 -1.72 -6.55 3.30
C PHE A 170 -1.27 -5.10 3.11
N PHE A 171 -1.60 -4.57 1.95
CA PHE A 171 -1.19 -3.25 1.46
C PHE A 171 -2.41 -2.50 0.97
N THR A 172 -2.54 -1.24 1.36
CA THR A 172 -3.64 -0.36 0.93
C THR A 172 -3.08 0.84 0.20
N PHE A 173 -3.70 1.19 -0.91
CA PHE A 173 -3.36 2.33 -1.74
C PHE A 173 -4.57 3.22 -1.87
N THR A 174 -4.45 4.49 -1.51
CA THR A 174 -5.54 5.46 -1.61
C THR A 174 -5.03 6.74 -2.25
N LYS A 175 -5.60 7.13 -3.38
CA LYS A 175 -5.31 8.43 -3.99
C LYS A 175 -6.04 9.52 -3.21
N LEU A 176 -5.28 10.43 -2.62
CA LEU A 176 -5.80 11.55 -1.82
C LEU A 176 -6.21 12.75 -2.68
N GLY A 177 -5.55 12.93 -3.83
CA GLY A 177 -5.78 14.05 -4.73
C GLY A 177 -4.86 14.02 -5.94
N ASP A 178 -4.95 15.04 -6.78
CA ASP A 178 -4.04 15.21 -7.92
C ASP A 178 -2.71 15.84 -7.48
N THR A 179 -1.66 15.70 -8.31
CA THR A 179 -0.34 16.33 -8.12
C THR A 179 -0.41 17.80 -8.47
#